data_06858c3b34c60295f3a129e514e433e2
#
_entry.id   06858c3b34c60295f3a129e514e433e2
#
_cell.length_a   1.000
_cell.length_b   1.000
_cell.length_c   1.000
_cell.angle_alpha   90.00
_cell.angle_beta   90.00
_cell.angle_gamma   90.00
#
_symmetry.space_group_name_H-M   'P 1'
#
loop_
_entity.id
_entity.type
_entity.pdbx_description
1 polymer ?
#
loop_
_entity_poly.entity_id
_entity_poly.type
_entity_poly.pdbx_seq_one_letter_code
_entity_poly.pdbx_strand_id
1 'polypeptide(L)'
;MIKNILFDFDGVIIDSMPTKTEGFRKIFSDFEPEAVQKILDYNNLNGGLSRYVKIRYFFEEILSSSIEENEVLRYADDFSKIVKKELTNKELLIAEVVDFLQRNHKNYRLHIVSGADEKELQYLCKELGVDQYFLSIH
;
A
#
# COMPACT_ATOMS: atom_id res chain seq x y z
N MET A 1 31.28 2.61 2.34
CA MET A 1 30.63 1.32 2.68
C MET A 1 29.16 1.56 3.00
N ILE A 2 28.24 0.83 2.36
CA ILE A 2 26.79 0.90 2.64
C ILE A 2 26.52 0.30 4.03
N LYS A 3 25.78 1.04 4.87
CA LYS A 3 25.41 0.59 6.21
C LYS A 3 23.89 0.47 6.39
N ASN A 4 23.14 1.29 5.68
CA ASN A 4 21.68 1.35 5.76
C ASN A 4 21.09 1.08 4.37
N ILE A 5 20.00 0.30 4.33
CA ILE A 5 19.23 0.05 3.11
C ILE A 5 17.77 0.40 3.41
N LEU A 6 17.18 1.21 2.55
CA LEU A 6 15.80 1.61 2.61
C LEU A 6 15.01 0.81 1.57
N PHE A 7 13.95 0.17 1.99
CA PHE A 7 13.02 -0.57 1.13
C PHE A 7 11.70 0.17 1.02
N ASP A 8 11.14 0.21 -0.17
CA ASP A 8 9.70 0.43 -0.32
C ASP A 8 8.97 -0.86 0.08
N PHE A 9 7.67 -0.78 0.32
CA PHE A 9 6.87 -1.94 0.72
C PHE A 9 6.09 -2.52 -0.46
N ASP A 10 5.24 -1.71 -1.08
CA ASP A 10 4.38 -2.15 -2.18
C ASP A 10 5.17 -2.41 -3.46
N GLY A 11 5.04 -3.61 -4.00
CA GLY A 11 5.77 -4.04 -5.18
C GLY A 11 7.25 -4.37 -4.94
N VAL A 12 7.72 -4.28 -3.69
CA VAL A 12 9.10 -4.60 -3.28
C VAL A 12 9.11 -5.72 -2.26
N ILE A 13 8.43 -5.56 -1.14
CA ILE A 13 8.31 -6.62 -0.12
C ILE A 13 7.18 -7.57 -0.46
N ILE A 14 6.04 -7.04 -0.89
CA ILE A 14 4.86 -7.81 -1.32
C ILE A 14 4.36 -7.34 -2.70
N ASP A 15 3.77 -8.26 -3.44
CA ASP A 15 3.03 -7.96 -4.66
C ASP A 15 1.59 -7.56 -4.30
N SER A 16 1.43 -6.29 -3.91
CA SER A 16 0.19 -5.74 -3.36
C SER A 16 -0.70 -5.04 -4.38
N MET A 17 -0.20 -4.75 -5.58
CA MET A 17 -0.92 -3.90 -6.55
C MET A 17 -2.25 -4.50 -7.01
N PRO A 18 -2.37 -5.79 -7.35
CA PRO A 18 -3.65 -6.37 -7.72
C PRO A 18 -4.70 -6.26 -6.61
N THR A 19 -4.32 -6.52 -5.36
CA THR A 19 -5.21 -6.41 -4.20
C THR A 19 -5.66 -4.96 -3.98
N LYS A 20 -4.74 -4.00 -4.07
CA LYS A 20 -5.07 -2.57 -3.92
C LYS A 20 -5.95 -2.06 -5.05
N THR A 21 -5.69 -2.48 -6.28
CA THR A 21 -6.54 -2.13 -7.43
C THR A 21 -7.97 -2.62 -7.21
N GLU A 22 -8.14 -3.85 -6.76
CA GLU A 22 -9.47 -4.40 -6.44
C GLU A 22 -10.13 -3.68 -5.26
N GLY A 23 -9.34 -3.26 -4.28
CA GLY A 23 -9.83 -2.44 -3.16
C GLY A 23 -10.44 -1.11 -3.64
N PHE A 24 -9.76 -0.40 -4.53
CA PHE A 24 -10.30 0.82 -5.13
C PHE A 24 -11.55 0.55 -5.99
N ARG A 25 -11.56 -0.53 -6.75
CA ARG A 25 -12.75 -0.94 -7.52
C ARG A 25 -13.96 -1.11 -6.60
N LYS A 26 -13.78 -1.75 -5.46
CA LYS A 26 -14.86 -2.03 -4.50
C LYS A 26 -15.38 -0.77 -3.82
N ILE A 27 -14.49 0.10 -3.32
CA ILE A 27 -14.94 1.33 -2.62
C ILE A 27 -15.64 2.32 -3.54
N PHE A 28 -15.37 2.29 -4.85
CA PHE A 28 -15.97 3.17 -5.84
C PHE A 28 -17.00 2.47 -6.74
N SER A 29 -17.48 1.29 -6.33
CA SER A 29 -18.39 0.45 -7.16
C SER A 29 -19.72 1.09 -7.50
N ASP A 30 -20.18 2.07 -6.72
CA ASP A 30 -21.44 2.78 -6.94
C ASP A 30 -21.32 3.92 -7.96
N PHE A 31 -20.12 4.22 -8.42
CA PHE A 31 -19.86 5.28 -9.40
C PHE A 31 -19.85 4.72 -10.83
N GLU A 32 -19.92 5.62 -11.81
CA GLU A 32 -19.90 5.26 -13.23
C GLU A 32 -18.65 4.44 -13.57
N PRO A 33 -18.79 3.35 -14.35
CA PRO A 33 -17.67 2.46 -14.67
C PRO A 33 -16.47 3.16 -15.33
N GLU A 34 -16.72 4.20 -16.14
CA GLU A 34 -15.64 4.98 -16.77
C GLU A 34 -14.83 5.75 -15.73
N ALA A 35 -15.48 6.36 -14.74
CA ALA A 35 -14.79 7.05 -13.65
C ALA A 35 -13.98 6.08 -12.79
N VAL A 36 -14.53 4.91 -12.50
CA VAL A 36 -13.82 3.85 -11.77
C VAL A 36 -12.58 3.40 -12.54
N GLN A 37 -12.69 3.17 -13.84
CA GLN A 37 -11.53 2.78 -14.65
C GLN A 37 -10.41 3.83 -14.61
N LYS A 38 -10.76 5.12 -14.64
CA LYS A 38 -9.77 6.21 -14.53
C LYS A 38 -8.98 6.17 -13.23
N ILE A 39 -9.64 5.92 -12.09
CA ILE A 39 -8.92 5.82 -10.80
C ILE A 39 -8.07 4.56 -10.71
N LEU A 40 -8.50 3.45 -11.31
CA LEU A 40 -7.69 2.22 -11.36
C LEU A 40 -6.42 2.44 -12.19
N ASP A 41 -6.53 3.11 -13.33
CA ASP A 41 -5.39 3.46 -14.18
C ASP A 41 -4.43 4.40 -13.44
N TYR A 42 -4.97 5.41 -12.77
CA TYR A 42 -4.19 6.33 -11.94
C TYR A 42 -3.46 5.61 -10.81
N ASN A 43 -4.14 4.69 -10.12
CA ASN A 43 -3.53 3.87 -9.05
C ASN A 43 -2.35 3.05 -9.58
N ASN A 44 -2.50 2.44 -10.75
CA ASN A 44 -1.45 1.60 -11.34
C ASN A 44 -0.21 2.42 -11.77
N LEU A 45 -0.42 3.66 -12.22
CA LEU A 45 0.67 4.56 -12.60
C LEU A 45 1.34 5.25 -11.40
N ASN A 46 0.67 5.31 -10.26
CA ASN A 46 1.10 6.09 -9.09
C ASN A 46 1.13 5.22 -7.83
N GLY A 47 1.76 4.05 -7.90
CA GLY A 47 1.81 3.07 -6.81
C GLY A 47 2.34 3.62 -5.47
N GLY A 48 3.25 4.60 -5.51
CA GLY A 48 3.86 5.21 -4.32
C GLY A 48 3.00 6.26 -3.61
N LEU A 49 1.92 6.73 -4.22
CA LEU A 49 1.04 7.73 -3.60
C LEU A 49 0.12 7.10 -2.55
N SER A 50 -0.17 7.86 -1.48
CA SER A 50 -1.09 7.41 -0.44
C SER A 50 -2.52 7.26 -0.95
N ARG A 51 -3.30 6.41 -0.27
CA ARG A 51 -4.74 6.24 -0.55
C ARG A 51 -5.53 7.53 -0.41
N TYR A 52 -5.15 8.38 0.53
CA TYR A 52 -5.81 9.67 0.76
C TYR A 52 -5.69 10.59 -0.45
N VAL A 53 -4.50 10.69 -1.03
CA VAL A 53 -4.26 11.46 -2.26
C VAL A 53 -5.08 10.91 -3.43
N LYS A 54 -5.13 9.58 -3.57
CA LYS A 54 -5.89 8.92 -4.65
C LYS A 54 -7.40 9.12 -4.52
N ILE A 55 -7.93 9.05 -3.28
CA ILE A 55 -9.35 9.30 -3.02
C ILE A 55 -9.70 10.75 -3.36
N ARG A 56 -8.88 11.72 -2.94
CA ARG A 56 -9.09 13.14 -3.33
C ARG A 56 -9.05 13.31 -4.83
N TYR A 57 -8.07 12.73 -5.50
CA TYR A 57 -7.94 12.78 -6.96
C TYR A 57 -9.20 12.25 -7.66
N PHE A 58 -9.78 11.17 -7.17
CA PHE A 58 -11.02 10.62 -7.73
C PHE A 58 -12.17 11.66 -7.71
N PHE A 59 -12.40 12.29 -6.59
CA PHE A 59 -13.48 13.27 -6.46
C PHE A 59 -13.16 14.59 -7.15
N GLU A 60 -11.98 15.14 -6.92
CA GLU A 60 -11.62 16.49 -7.39
C GLU A 60 -11.28 16.51 -8.87
N GLU A 61 -10.51 15.56 -9.37
CA GLU A 61 -10.01 15.56 -10.75
C GLU A 61 -10.87 14.70 -11.70
N ILE A 62 -11.31 13.52 -11.28
CA ILE A 62 -12.10 12.63 -12.15
C ILE A 62 -13.57 13.06 -12.17
N LEU A 63 -14.17 13.30 -11.01
CA LEU A 63 -15.57 13.68 -10.89
C LEU A 63 -15.80 15.20 -10.94
N SER A 64 -14.74 16.01 -10.88
CA SER A 64 -14.83 17.49 -10.78
C SER A 64 -15.75 17.95 -9.65
N SER A 65 -15.64 17.31 -8.50
CA SER A 65 -16.47 17.53 -7.32
C SER A 65 -15.58 17.84 -6.11
N SER A 66 -16.14 18.37 -5.05
CA SER A 66 -15.44 18.51 -3.77
C SER A 66 -15.68 17.29 -2.88
N ILE A 67 -14.77 17.06 -1.94
CA ILE A 67 -14.91 16.02 -0.92
C ILE A 67 -14.43 16.57 0.43
N GLU A 68 -15.23 16.32 1.46
CA GLU A 68 -14.88 16.71 2.83
C GLU A 68 -13.86 15.72 3.44
N GLU A 69 -13.05 16.21 4.38
CA GLU A 69 -12.00 15.40 5.01
C GLU A 69 -12.55 14.13 5.68
N ASN A 70 -13.67 14.23 6.37
CA ASN A 70 -14.30 13.09 7.03
C ASN A 70 -14.76 12.01 6.03
N GLU A 71 -15.14 12.40 4.83
CA GLU A 71 -15.49 11.43 3.76
C GLU A 71 -14.25 10.75 3.19
N VAL A 72 -13.15 11.51 3.00
CA VAL A 72 -11.85 10.92 2.61
C VAL A 72 -11.44 9.85 3.62
N LEU A 73 -11.52 10.15 4.91
CA LEU A 73 -11.18 9.21 5.97
C LEU A 73 -12.10 7.99 5.97
N ARG A 74 -13.40 8.16 5.68
CA ARG A 74 -14.34 7.03 5.57
C ARG A 74 -13.99 6.10 4.40
N TYR A 75 -13.74 6.65 3.22
CA TYR A 75 -13.31 5.85 2.07
C TYR A 75 -11.97 5.15 2.33
N ALA A 76 -11.04 5.82 2.99
CA ALA A 76 -9.75 5.22 3.37
C ALA A 76 -9.91 4.07 4.37
N ASP A 77 -10.81 4.21 5.34
CA ASP A 77 -11.12 3.15 6.31
C ASP A 77 -11.79 1.94 5.61
N ASP A 78 -12.75 2.18 4.74
CA ASP A 78 -13.39 1.13 3.95
C ASP A 78 -12.38 0.39 3.07
N PHE A 79 -11.48 1.12 2.43
CA PHE A 79 -10.37 0.54 1.67
C PHE A 79 -9.48 -0.36 2.55
N SER A 80 -9.08 0.15 3.72
CA SER A 80 -8.29 -0.64 4.69
C SER A 80 -8.97 -1.94 5.08
N LYS A 81 -10.25 -1.90 5.39
CA LYS A 81 -11.03 -3.10 5.76
C LYS A 81 -11.05 -4.14 4.63
N ILE A 82 -11.15 -3.69 3.38
CA ILE A 82 -11.18 -4.58 2.23
C ILE A 82 -9.82 -5.25 2.00
N VAL A 83 -8.73 -4.47 2.01
CA VAL A 83 -7.41 -4.97 1.58
C VAL A 83 -6.60 -5.62 2.71
N LYS A 84 -6.80 -5.21 3.95
CA LYS A 84 -5.96 -5.60 5.09
C LYS A 84 -5.86 -7.11 5.26
N LYS A 85 -6.99 -7.82 5.17
CA LYS A 85 -7.02 -9.27 5.33
C LYS A 85 -6.23 -9.98 4.23
N GLU A 86 -6.38 -9.54 3.01
CA GLU A 86 -5.71 -10.17 1.86
C GLU A 86 -4.21 -9.86 1.85
N LEU A 87 -3.82 -8.66 2.28
CA LEU A 87 -2.41 -8.25 2.34
C LEU A 87 -1.60 -8.97 3.42
N THR A 88 -2.23 -9.71 4.32
CA THR A 88 -1.53 -10.59 5.27
C THR A 88 -1.21 -11.97 4.69
N ASN A 89 -1.59 -12.24 3.46
CA ASN A 89 -1.28 -13.50 2.78
C ASN A 89 0.21 -13.57 2.43
N LYS A 90 0.90 -14.54 3.01
CA LYS A 90 2.35 -14.75 2.81
C LYS A 90 2.71 -15.13 1.37
N GLU A 91 1.77 -15.60 0.57
CA GLU A 91 1.99 -15.86 -0.85
C GLU A 91 2.26 -14.58 -1.66
N LEU A 92 1.88 -13.41 -1.13
CA LEU A 92 2.19 -12.13 -1.74
C LEU A 92 3.64 -11.68 -1.53
N LEU A 93 4.38 -12.29 -0.60
CA LEU A 93 5.79 -11.97 -0.35
C LEU A 93 6.63 -12.26 -1.60
N ILE A 94 7.49 -11.31 -1.94
CA ILE A 94 8.44 -11.46 -3.05
C ILE A 94 9.63 -12.26 -2.55
N ALA A 95 9.72 -13.51 -3.00
CA ALA A 95 10.64 -14.52 -2.47
C ALA A 95 12.11 -14.09 -2.49
N GLU A 96 12.55 -13.42 -3.56
CA GLU A 96 13.92 -12.95 -3.71
C GLU A 96 14.27 -11.88 -2.68
N VAL A 97 13.30 -11.03 -2.35
CA VAL A 97 13.48 -9.98 -1.33
C VAL A 97 13.53 -10.59 0.06
N VAL A 98 12.64 -11.54 0.37
CA VAL A 98 12.64 -12.25 1.65
C VAL A 98 13.97 -12.98 1.85
N ASP A 99 14.49 -13.67 0.83
CA ASP A 99 15.79 -14.33 0.87
C ASP A 99 16.92 -13.33 1.17
N PHE A 100 16.90 -12.16 0.50
CA PHE A 100 17.85 -11.09 0.78
C PHE A 100 17.79 -10.62 2.24
N LEU A 101 16.58 -10.38 2.76
CA LEU A 101 16.37 -9.93 4.15
C LEU A 101 16.93 -10.97 5.15
N GLN A 102 16.62 -12.25 4.94
CA GLN A 102 17.08 -13.33 5.80
C GLN A 102 18.61 -13.40 5.87
N ARG A 103 19.28 -13.26 4.73
CA ARG A 103 20.73 -13.35 4.64
C ARG A 103 21.47 -12.11 5.13
N ASN A 104 20.85 -10.93 5.04
CA ASN A 104 21.57 -9.66 5.15
C ASN A 104 21.16 -8.76 6.33
N HIS A 105 20.08 -9.07 7.05
CA HIS A 105 19.60 -8.22 8.15
C HIS A 105 20.60 -8.06 9.30
N LYS A 106 21.58 -8.95 9.41
CA LYS A 106 22.68 -8.84 10.40
C LYS A 106 23.86 -8.02 9.88
N ASN A 107 23.99 -7.89 8.56
CA ASN A 107 25.10 -7.17 7.92
C ASN A 107 24.78 -5.70 7.64
N TYR A 108 23.50 -5.38 7.46
CA TYR A 108 23.01 -4.04 7.14
C TYR A 108 21.88 -3.64 8.09
N ARG A 109 21.73 -2.34 8.26
CA ARG A 109 20.56 -1.76 8.93
C ARG A 109 19.47 -1.59 7.89
N LEU A 110 18.39 -2.36 8.02
CA LEU A 110 17.30 -2.38 7.06
C LEU A 110 16.14 -1.56 7.58
N HIS A 111 15.53 -0.78 6.71
CA HIS A 111 14.41 0.11 7.01
C HIS A 111 13.36 0.00 5.92
N ILE A 112 12.08 0.14 6.28
CA ILE A 112 10.99 0.35 5.32
C ILE A 112 10.58 1.82 5.36
N VAL A 113 10.43 2.41 4.18
CA VAL A 113 9.87 3.75 3.97
C VAL A 113 8.81 3.64 2.88
N SER A 114 7.56 3.92 3.21
CA SER A 114 6.42 3.76 2.33
C SER A 114 5.41 4.91 2.46
N GLY A 115 4.66 5.16 1.39
CA GLY A 115 3.51 6.08 1.44
C GLY A 115 2.25 5.48 2.08
N ALA A 116 2.29 4.24 2.56
CA ALA A 116 1.19 3.59 3.25
C ALA A 116 0.99 4.14 4.68
N ASP A 117 -0.19 3.90 5.26
CA ASP A 117 -0.45 4.22 6.66
C ASP A 117 0.52 3.44 7.57
N GLU A 118 1.25 4.15 8.43
CA GLU A 118 2.34 3.57 9.23
C GLU A 118 1.85 2.45 10.16
N LYS A 119 0.72 2.62 10.82
CA LYS A 119 0.19 1.61 11.73
C LYS A 119 -0.26 0.35 10.99
N GLU A 120 -0.90 0.54 9.85
CA GLU A 120 -1.28 -0.58 8.98
C GLU A 120 -0.05 -1.30 8.43
N LEU A 121 0.96 -0.56 7.99
CA LEU A 121 2.21 -1.09 7.50
C LEU A 121 2.94 -1.93 8.56
N GLN A 122 3.04 -1.44 9.79
CA GLN A 122 3.63 -2.17 10.91
C GLN A 122 2.85 -3.45 11.23
N TYR A 123 1.53 -3.37 11.21
CA TYR A 123 0.66 -4.54 11.38
C TYR A 123 0.90 -5.58 10.28
N LEU A 124 0.92 -5.18 9.02
CA LEU A 124 1.15 -6.09 7.89
C LEU A 124 2.52 -6.75 7.96
N CYS A 125 3.57 -6.00 8.26
CA CYS A 125 4.93 -6.55 8.41
C CYS A 125 5.00 -7.61 9.51
N LYS A 126 4.29 -7.39 10.62
CA LYS A 126 4.23 -8.35 11.72
C LYS A 126 3.48 -9.63 11.30
N GLU A 127 2.32 -9.50 10.69
CA GLU A 127 1.53 -10.65 10.21
C GLU A 127 2.27 -11.45 9.12
N LEU A 128 3.01 -10.76 8.26
CA LEU A 128 3.84 -11.40 7.24
C LEU A 128 5.14 -12.01 7.78
N GLY A 129 5.50 -11.72 9.03
CA GLY A 129 6.71 -12.24 9.67
C GLY A 129 8.01 -11.59 9.20
N VAL A 130 7.96 -10.41 8.62
CA VAL A 130 9.14 -9.68 8.09
C VAL A 130 9.60 -8.53 8.98
N ASP A 131 8.79 -8.10 9.94
CA ASP A 131 9.10 -6.99 10.87
C ASP A 131 10.43 -7.20 11.60
N GLN A 132 10.77 -8.43 11.92
CA GLN A 132 12.01 -8.81 12.61
C GLN A 132 13.30 -8.44 11.86
N TYR A 133 13.23 -8.21 10.55
CA TYR A 133 14.40 -7.86 9.74
C TYR A 133 14.69 -6.36 9.70
N PHE A 134 13.75 -5.52 10.13
CA PHE A 134 13.84 -4.07 10.00
C PHE A 134 14.05 -3.40 11.34
N LEU A 135 14.94 -2.37 11.35
CA LEU A 135 15.13 -1.51 12.51
C LEU A 135 14.01 -0.48 12.64
N SER A 136 13.44 -0.04 11.53
CA SER A 136 12.30 0.87 11.53
C SER A 136 11.39 0.63 10.34
N ILE A 137 10.11 0.92 10.53
CA ILE A 137 9.04 0.75 9.54
C ILE A 137 8.19 2.04 9.57
N HIS A 138 8.26 2.81 8.49
CA HIS A 138 7.59 4.10 8.36
C HIS A 138 6.81 4.23 7.07
#